data_7fd5b8c606c3c6a12c70694d5fe26fba
#
_entry.id   7fd5b8c606c3c6a12c70694d5fe26fba
#
_cell.length_a   1.000
_cell.length_b   1.000
_cell.length_c   1.000
_cell.angle_alpha   90.00
_cell.angle_beta   90.00
_cell.angle_gamma   90.00
#
_symmetry.space_group_name_H-M   'P 1'
#
loop_
_entity.id
_entity.type
_entity.pdbx_description
1 polymer ?
#
loop_
_entity_poly.entity_id
_entity_poly.type
_entity_poly.pdbx_seq_one_letter_code
_entity_poly.pdbx_strand_id
1 'polypeptide(L)'
;GKMAVYTMRYVYEKGAEVVGAIDVNPAVVGKDIGELIGGEEKGVKVTALENAEEMLKTTKPDIAIVTTMSLIADVRDALMLCAKLGINAITTCEEAFYPENSNPATTKELDEMAKQTGCTITGSGYQDIYWGQLISSIAGSTHKITKIKGSSSYNVEDYGIALAKAHGSGLTMEAFEKEVASVDKISDEERQKVIESGNYLPSYMWNVNGWLCSKLGLTVERQTQKTIPTTYKEDIYSSTLGTTVKAGDATGMSAVVTTETEEGITIESECIGKVYSKEDYDKNEWTVYGEPNTTITVA
;
A
#
# COMPACT_ATOMS: atom_id res chain seq x y z
N GLY A 1 -8.94 2.43 -14.77
CA GLY A 1 -7.52 2.06 -14.91
C GLY A 1 -7.32 0.54 -14.88
N LYS A 2 -6.06 0.06 -15.00
CA LYS A 2 -5.72 -1.39 -15.05
C LYS A 2 -6.26 -2.18 -13.86
N MET A 3 -6.12 -1.65 -12.64
CA MET A 3 -6.63 -2.29 -11.43
C MET A 3 -8.15 -2.43 -11.43
N ALA A 4 -8.88 -1.43 -11.92
CA ALA A 4 -10.34 -1.52 -12.02
C ALA A 4 -10.79 -2.68 -12.94
N VAL A 5 -10.05 -2.95 -14.04
CA VAL A 5 -10.35 -4.08 -14.94
C VAL A 5 -10.20 -5.41 -14.21
N TYR A 6 -9.11 -5.61 -13.48
CA TYR A 6 -8.92 -6.83 -12.68
C TYR A 6 -10.00 -6.97 -11.60
N THR A 7 -10.30 -5.89 -10.90
CA THR A 7 -11.32 -5.87 -9.85
C THR A 7 -12.69 -6.23 -10.42
N MET A 8 -13.12 -5.64 -11.53
CA MET A 8 -14.41 -5.95 -12.15
C MET A 8 -14.50 -7.41 -12.58
N ARG A 9 -13.46 -7.98 -13.18
CA ARG A 9 -13.42 -9.42 -13.51
C ARG A 9 -13.62 -10.27 -12.27
N TYR A 10 -12.88 -9.97 -11.22
CA TYR A 10 -12.94 -10.71 -9.96
C TYR A 10 -14.33 -10.64 -9.30
N VAL A 11 -14.95 -9.46 -9.24
CA VAL A 11 -16.27 -9.33 -8.59
C VAL A 11 -17.36 -10.07 -9.37
N TYR A 12 -17.29 -10.09 -10.71
CA TYR A 12 -18.18 -10.93 -11.51
C TYR A 12 -17.97 -12.43 -11.27
N GLU A 13 -16.72 -12.89 -11.16
CA GLU A 13 -16.41 -14.29 -10.81
C GLU A 13 -16.98 -14.68 -9.44
N LYS A 14 -17.09 -13.73 -8.52
CA LYS A 14 -17.68 -13.92 -7.19
C LYS A 14 -19.20 -13.74 -7.14
N GLY A 15 -19.83 -13.51 -8.27
CA GLY A 15 -21.28 -13.38 -8.39
C GLY A 15 -21.85 -12.04 -7.97
N ALA A 16 -21.00 -11.00 -7.86
CA ALA A 16 -21.47 -9.64 -7.66
C ALA A 16 -21.85 -8.99 -8.98
N GLU A 17 -22.74 -8.02 -8.93
CA GLU A 17 -23.17 -7.20 -10.08
C GLU A 17 -22.53 -5.83 -10.02
N VAL A 18 -21.92 -5.39 -11.12
CA VAL A 18 -21.41 -4.01 -11.25
C VAL A 18 -22.54 -3.14 -11.80
N VAL A 19 -23.07 -2.24 -10.97
CA VAL A 19 -24.21 -1.37 -11.30
C VAL A 19 -23.78 0.02 -11.77
N GLY A 20 -22.50 0.35 -11.69
CA GLY A 20 -21.93 1.62 -12.13
C GLY A 20 -20.42 1.59 -12.16
N ALA A 21 -19.84 2.43 -13.01
CA ALA A 21 -18.39 2.64 -13.11
C ALA A 21 -18.10 4.11 -13.34
N ILE A 22 -17.04 4.63 -12.74
CA ILE A 22 -16.62 6.03 -12.81
C ILE A 22 -15.16 6.10 -13.21
N ASP A 23 -14.81 6.98 -14.14
CA ASP A 23 -13.41 7.27 -14.47
C ASP A 23 -13.27 8.74 -14.91
N VAL A 24 -12.07 9.29 -14.74
CA VAL A 24 -11.71 10.64 -15.21
C VAL A 24 -11.17 10.63 -16.64
N ASN A 25 -10.81 9.47 -17.17
CA ASN A 25 -10.19 9.34 -18.49
C ASN A 25 -11.27 9.41 -19.58
N PRO A 26 -11.27 10.48 -20.42
CA PRO A 26 -12.26 10.63 -21.49
C PRO A 26 -12.21 9.50 -22.52
N ALA A 27 -11.11 8.78 -22.63
CA ALA A 27 -10.98 7.65 -23.56
C ALA A 27 -11.82 6.42 -23.16
N VAL A 28 -12.25 6.33 -21.89
CA VAL A 28 -13.09 5.22 -21.40
C VAL A 28 -14.48 5.66 -20.98
N VAL A 29 -14.71 6.94 -20.70
CA VAL A 29 -16.04 7.47 -20.39
C VAL A 29 -17.01 7.18 -21.54
N GLY A 30 -18.22 6.71 -21.21
CA GLY A 30 -19.25 6.32 -22.16
C GLY A 30 -19.10 4.91 -22.75
N LYS A 31 -17.96 4.22 -22.57
CA LYS A 31 -17.78 2.84 -22.99
C LYS A 31 -18.47 1.86 -22.05
N ASP A 32 -18.94 0.76 -22.58
CA ASP A 32 -19.44 -0.35 -21.78
C ASP A 32 -18.33 -1.05 -21.01
N ILE A 33 -18.57 -1.38 -19.74
CA ILE A 33 -17.55 -2.05 -18.90
C ILE A 33 -17.23 -3.44 -19.41
N GLY A 34 -18.15 -4.14 -20.10
CA GLY A 34 -17.92 -5.42 -20.73
C GLY A 34 -16.81 -5.34 -21.78
N GLU A 35 -16.81 -4.30 -22.63
CA GLU A 35 -15.74 -4.02 -23.59
C GLU A 35 -14.39 -3.86 -22.86
N LEU A 36 -14.40 -3.07 -21.78
CA LEU A 36 -13.17 -2.76 -21.03
C LEU A 36 -12.54 -3.97 -20.31
N ILE A 37 -13.35 -4.93 -19.90
CA ILE A 37 -12.89 -6.17 -19.27
C ILE A 37 -12.60 -7.29 -20.29
N GLY A 38 -12.87 -7.03 -21.58
CA GLY A 38 -12.62 -8.00 -22.65
C GLY A 38 -13.68 -9.12 -22.72
N GLY A 39 -14.93 -8.80 -22.40
CA GLY A 39 -16.07 -9.71 -22.40
C GLY A 39 -17.25 -9.16 -23.19
N GLU A 40 -18.42 -9.78 -23.00
CA GLU A 40 -19.68 -9.35 -23.57
C GLU A 40 -20.17 -8.02 -22.93
N GLU A 41 -20.98 -7.27 -23.67
CA GLU A 41 -21.61 -6.04 -23.19
C GLU A 41 -22.41 -6.29 -21.90
N LYS A 42 -22.24 -5.42 -20.91
CA LYS A 42 -22.88 -5.51 -19.59
C LYS A 42 -24.04 -4.51 -19.42
N GLY A 43 -24.22 -3.61 -20.37
CA GLY A 43 -25.22 -2.54 -20.28
C GLY A 43 -24.86 -1.43 -19.29
N VAL A 44 -23.65 -1.44 -18.71
CA VAL A 44 -23.15 -0.47 -17.76
C VAL A 44 -22.08 0.39 -18.42
N LYS A 45 -22.36 1.67 -18.63
CA LYS A 45 -21.41 2.61 -19.23
C LYS A 45 -20.62 3.35 -18.15
N VAL A 46 -19.34 3.61 -18.45
CA VAL A 46 -18.48 4.42 -17.57
C VAL A 46 -19.00 5.85 -17.53
N THR A 47 -19.29 6.34 -16.34
CA THR A 47 -19.74 7.69 -16.03
C THR A 47 -18.53 8.61 -15.79
N ALA A 48 -18.60 9.84 -16.29
CA ALA A 48 -17.61 10.86 -15.98
C ALA A 48 -17.67 11.29 -14.51
N LEU A 49 -16.54 11.69 -13.93
CA LEU A 49 -16.45 12.02 -12.50
C LEU A 49 -17.43 13.11 -12.06
N GLU A 50 -17.67 14.12 -12.89
CA GLU A 50 -18.62 15.20 -12.61
C GLU A 50 -20.07 14.74 -12.41
N ASN A 51 -20.42 13.55 -12.91
CA ASN A 51 -21.74 12.94 -12.77
C ASN A 51 -21.75 11.79 -11.72
N ALA A 52 -20.67 11.61 -10.98
CA ALA A 52 -20.51 10.50 -10.03
C ALA A 52 -21.60 10.48 -8.95
N GLU A 53 -21.89 11.63 -8.35
CA GLU A 53 -22.88 11.73 -7.28
C GLU A 53 -24.29 11.37 -7.76
N GLU A 54 -24.70 11.84 -8.93
CA GLU A 54 -26.00 11.53 -9.53
C GLU A 54 -26.11 10.03 -9.86
N MET A 55 -25.06 9.46 -10.44
CA MET A 55 -25.00 8.03 -10.75
C MET A 55 -25.13 7.20 -9.48
N LEU A 56 -24.36 7.49 -8.41
CA LEU A 56 -24.42 6.77 -7.14
C LEU A 56 -25.81 6.88 -6.48
N LYS A 57 -26.44 8.03 -6.51
CA LYS A 57 -27.83 8.24 -6.00
C LYS A 57 -28.86 7.43 -6.78
N THR A 58 -28.65 7.27 -8.08
CA THR A 58 -29.57 6.54 -8.97
C THR A 58 -29.38 5.04 -8.85
N THR A 59 -28.15 4.56 -8.89
CA THR A 59 -27.84 3.12 -8.87
C THR A 59 -27.87 2.51 -7.47
N LYS A 60 -27.64 3.32 -6.44
CA LYS A 60 -27.65 2.91 -5.02
C LYS A 60 -26.85 1.63 -4.77
N PRO A 61 -25.54 1.59 -5.09
CA PRO A 61 -24.76 0.39 -4.90
C PRO A 61 -24.65 0.06 -3.40
N ASP A 62 -24.59 -1.22 -3.07
CA ASP A 62 -24.32 -1.68 -1.70
C ASP A 62 -22.90 -1.32 -1.25
N ILE A 63 -21.96 -1.29 -2.21
CA ILE A 63 -20.55 -1.02 -1.97
C ILE A 63 -19.88 -0.38 -3.18
N ALA A 64 -19.01 0.57 -2.95
CA ALA A 64 -18.11 1.14 -3.94
C ALA A 64 -16.70 0.56 -3.77
N ILE A 65 -16.01 0.29 -4.90
CA ILE A 65 -14.60 -0.14 -4.89
C ILE A 65 -13.76 0.94 -5.57
N VAL A 66 -12.90 1.60 -4.81
CA VAL A 66 -12.05 2.71 -5.26
C VAL A 66 -10.65 2.19 -5.59
N THR A 67 -10.26 2.26 -6.87
CA THR A 67 -9.00 1.66 -7.39
C THR A 67 -8.14 2.70 -8.14
N THR A 68 -8.03 3.90 -7.59
CA THR A 68 -7.47 5.05 -8.35
C THR A 68 -6.04 5.42 -7.97
N MET A 69 -5.77 5.63 -6.69
CA MET A 69 -4.50 6.19 -6.19
C MET A 69 -4.02 5.45 -4.94
N SER A 70 -2.77 5.69 -4.52
CA SER A 70 -2.11 5.00 -3.40
C SER A 70 -2.09 5.81 -2.10
N LEU A 71 -2.35 7.12 -2.15
CA LEU A 71 -2.39 7.99 -0.97
C LEU A 71 -3.82 8.25 -0.52
N ILE A 72 -4.06 8.25 0.79
CA ILE A 72 -5.39 8.49 1.35
C ILE A 72 -5.90 9.90 1.01
N ALA A 73 -5.01 10.88 0.93
CA ALA A 73 -5.35 12.24 0.52
C ALA A 73 -5.93 12.30 -0.90
N ASP A 74 -5.39 11.49 -1.82
CA ASP A 74 -5.82 11.47 -3.22
C ASP A 74 -7.16 10.76 -3.42
N VAL A 75 -7.50 9.79 -2.59
CA VAL A 75 -8.78 9.06 -2.65
C VAL A 75 -9.85 9.63 -1.72
N ARG A 76 -9.48 10.62 -0.88
CA ARG A 76 -10.34 11.22 0.14
C ARG A 76 -11.70 11.65 -0.41
N ASP A 77 -11.73 12.39 -1.50
CA ASP A 77 -12.98 12.95 -2.02
C ASP A 77 -13.91 11.86 -2.54
N ALA A 78 -13.38 10.80 -3.16
CA ALA A 78 -14.18 9.65 -3.59
C ALA A 78 -14.75 8.88 -2.39
N LEU A 79 -13.93 8.62 -1.36
CA LEU A 79 -14.37 7.95 -0.13
C LEU A 79 -15.37 8.82 0.65
N MET A 80 -15.13 10.14 0.72
CA MET A 80 -16.04 11.08 1.37
C MET A 80 -17.39 11.16 0.66
N LEU A 81 -17.42 11.11 -0.67
CA LEU A 81 -18.66 11.05 -1.43
C LEU A 81 -19.46 9.77 -1.08
N CYS A 82 -18.80 8.62 -1.06
CA CYS A 82 -19.43 7.37 -0.64
C CYS A 82 -19.98 7.48 0.79
N ALA A 83 -19.17 7.98 1.73
CA ALA A 83 -19.57 8.16 3.12
C ALA A 83 -20.79 9.07 3.27
N LYS A 84 -20.80 10.23 2.62
CA LYS A 84 -21.96 11.17 2.65
C LYS A 84 -23.24 10.55 2.13
N LEU A 85 -23.15 9.63 1.18
CA LEU A 85 -24.28 8.91 0.61
C LEU A 85 -24.66 7.64 1.39
N GLY A 86 -23.94 7.30 2.47
CA GLY A 86 -24.15 6.08 3.25
C GLY A 86 -23.77 4.81 2.50
N ILE A 87 -22.90 4.89 1.49
CA ILE A 87 -22.44 3.78 0.67
C ILE A 87 -21.16 3.24 1.29
N ASN A 88 -21.10 1.92 1.54
CA ASN A 88 -19.87 1.28 1.97
C ASN A 88 -18.77 1.42 0.91
N ALA A 89 -17.51 1.52 1.31
CA ALA A 89 -16.41 1.64 0.37
C ALA A 89 -15.23 0.76 0.74
N ILE A 90 -14.66 0.10 -0.28
CA ILE A 90 -13.36 -0.58 -0.21
C ILE A 90 -12.40 0.15 -1.15
N THR A 91 -11.19 0.43 -0.71
CA THR A 91 -10.17 1.00 -1.57
C THR A 91 -8.91 0.15 -1.62
N THR A 92 -8.27 0.10 -2.80
CA THR A 92 -6.94 -0.50 -2.99
C THR A 92 -5.81 0.50 -2.74
N CYS A 93 -6.13 1.66 -2.19
CA CYS A 93 -5.16 2.65 -1.74
C CYS A 93 -4.25 2.02 -0.67
N GLU A 94 -2.96 1.95 -0.93
CA GLU A 94 -2.00 1.30 -0.04
C GLU A 94 -1.98 1.92 1.36
N GLU A 95 -2.06 3.25 1.45
CA GLU A 95 -2.08 3.95 2.72
C GLU A 95 -3.34 3.64 3.55
N ALA A 96 -4.46 3.31 2.90
CA ALA A 96 -5.78 3.22 3.53
C ALA A 96 -6.00 1.97 4.40
N PHE A 97 -5.06 1.01 4.46
CA PHE A 97 -5.27 -0.15 5.32
C PHE A 97 -5.05 0.14 6.81
N TYR A 98 -4.19 1.12 7.14
CA TYR A 98 -4.02 1.66 8.49
C TYR A 98 -3.60 3.14 8.46
N PRO A 99 -4.44 4.03 7.90
CA PRO A 99 -4.08 5.42 7.64
C PRO A 99 -3.98 6.28 8.91
N GLU A 100 -4.43 5.79 10.05
CA GLU A 100 -4.25 6.42 11.37
C GLU A 100 -2.79 6.71 11.67
N ASN A 101 -1.89 5.88 11.14
CA ASN A 101 -0.46 5.95 11.40
C ASN A 101 0.31 6.91 10.47
N SER A 102 -0.29 7.33 9.36
CA SER A 102 0.36 8.17 8.35
C SER A 102 -0.43 9.44 8.00
N ASN A 103 -1.76 9.42 8.11
CA ASN A 103 -2.62 10.56 7.83
C ASN A 103 -3.82 10.62 8.79
N PRO A 104 -3.58 10.90 10.07
CA PRO A 104 -4.63 10.83 11.09
C PRO A 104 -5.76 11.85 10.86
N ALA A 105 -5.47 13.01 10.27
CA ALA A 105 -6.46 14.06 10.06
C ALA A 105 -7.52 13.63 9.04
N THR A 106 -7.12 13.18 7.86
CA THR A 106 -8.04 12.69 6.83
C THR A 106 -8.78 11.44 7.28
N THR A 107 -8.09 10.54 8.01
CA THR A 107 -8.68 9.34 8.56
C THR A 107 -9.81 9.65 9.53
N LYS A 108 -9.60 10.58 10.47
CA LYS A 108 -10.61 11.04 11.42
C LYS A 108 -11.83 11.62 10.71
N GLU A 109 -11.62 12.45 9.70
CA GLU A 109 -12.70 13.08 8.92
C GLU A 109 -13.58 12.03 8.21
N LEU A 110 -12.95 11.03 7.59
CA LEU A 110 -13.67 9.92 6.94
C LEU A 110 -14.41 9.03 7.95
N ASP A 111 -13.77 8.71 9.08
CA ASP A 111 -14.36 7.90 10.15
C ASP A 111 -15.58 8.59 10.78
N GLU A 112 -15.48 9.88 11.06
CA GLU A 112 -16.61 10.66 11.61
C GLU A 112 -17.80 10.69 10.64
N MET A 113 -17.57 10.87 9.33
CA MET A 113 -18.62 10.85 8.34
C MET A 113 -19.24 9.44 8.19
N ALA A 114 -18.41 8.40 8.14
CA ALA A 114 -18.89 7.03 8.07
C ALA A 114 -19.76 6.65 9.28
N LYS A 115 -19.37 7.06 10.47
CA LYS A 115 -20.17 6.88 11.70
C LYS A 115 -21.51 7.63 11.66
N GLN A 116 -21.53 8.84 11.12
CA GLN A 116 -22.77 9.65 10.99
C GLN A 116 -23.79 8.98 10.05
N THR A 117 -23.33 8.37 8.98
CA THR A 117 -24.19 7.77 7.94
C THR A 117 -24.41 6.27 8.12
N GLY A 118 -23.65 5.63 9.00
CA GLY A 118 -23.74 4.19 9.30
C GLY A 118 -23.09 3.32 8.21
N CYS A 119 -22.17 3.85 7.40
CA CYS A 119 -21.44 3.08 6.40
C CYS A 119 -20.06 2.63 6.92
N THR A 120 -19.43 1.73 6.19
CA THR A 120 -18.08 1.23 6.46
C THR A 120 -17.13 1.64 5.33
N ILE A 121 -15.97 2.18 5.70
CA ILE A 121 -14.85 2.44 4.77
C ILE A 121 -13.69 1.57 5.21
N THR A 122 -13.05 0.87 4.27
CA THR A 122 -11.90 0.02 4.57
C THR A 122 -10.85 0.04 3.46
N GLY A 123 -9.58 -0.03 3.83
CA GLY A 123 -8.50 -0.37 2.92
C GLY A 123 -8.51 -1.87 2.60
N SER A 124 -7.95 -2.22 1.48
CA SER A 124 -7.79 -3.59 1.01
C SER A 124 -6.50 -3.72 0.23
N GLY A 125 -5.81 -4.82 0.36
CA GLY A 125 -4.59 -5.10 -0.36
C GLY A 125 -4.05 -6.49 -0.02
N TYR A 126 -3.43 -7.13 -1.00
CA TYR A 126 -2.90 -8.47 -0.83
C TYR A 126 -1.79 -8.50 0.21
N GLN A 127 -0.80 -7.62 0.07
CA GLN A 127 0.38 -7.63 0.94
C GLN A 127 0.02 -7.20 2.36
N ASP A 128 -0.76 -6.15 2.49
CA ASP A 128 -1.00 -5.49 3.76
C ASP A 128 -1.94 -6.30 4.65
N ILE A 129 -3.12 -6.64 4.13
CA ILE A 129 -4.14 -7.34 4.91
C ILE A 129 -3.82 -8.82 5.06
N TYR A 130 -3.43 -9.49 3.96
CA TYR A 130 -3.13 -10.91 4.00
C TYR A 130 -1.96 -11.22 4.94
N TRP A 131 -0.83 -10.51 4.76
CA TRP A 131 0.35 -10.69 5.59
C TRP A 131 0.11 -10.30 7.03
N GLY A 132 -0.49 -9.14 7.25
CA GLY A 132 -0.83 -8.70 8.59
C GLY A 132 -1.73 -9.70 9.32
N GLN A 133 -2.72 -10.28 8.66
CA GLN A 133 -3.58 -11.32 9.25
C GLN A 133 -2.81 -12.59 9.60
N LEU A 134 -1.93 -13.06 8.70
CA LEU A 134 -1.11 -14.24 8.97
C LEU A 134 -0.20 -14.03 10.17
N ILE A 135 0.49 -12.89 10.22
CA ILE A 135 1.44 -12.58 11.30
C ILE A 135 0.69 -12.39 12.62
N SER A 136 -0.46 -11.72 12.62
CA SER A 136 -1.30 -11.59 13.82
C SER A 136 -1.79 -12.94 14.32
N SER A 137 -2.15 -13.86 13.41
CA SER A 137 -2.59 -15.21 13.79
C SER A 137 -1.45 -16.03 14.41
N ILE A 138 -0.25 -15.95 13.83
CA ILE A 138 0.94 -16.63 14.35
C ILE A 138 1.35 -16.01 15.70
N ALA A 139 1.39 -14.69 15.80
CA ALA A 139 1.68 -13.99 17.04
C ALA A 139 0.68 -14.34 18.14
N GLY A 140 -0.62 -14.40 17.82
CA GLY A 140 -1.67 -14.80 18.75
C GLY A 140 -1.55 -16.24 19.26
N SER A 141 -0.81 -17.12 18.56
CA SER A 141 -0.53 -18.48 19.00
C SER A 141 0.83 -18.66 19.69
N THR A 142 1.62 -17.59 19.81
CA THR A 142 2.94 -17.59 20.45
C THR A 142 2.79 -17.24 21.92
N HIS A 143 3.32 -18.09 22.82
CA HIS A 143 3.17 -17.90 24.26
C HIS A 143 3.86 -16.64 24.79
N LYS A 144 5.06 -16.35 24.25
CA LYS A 144 5.87 -15.19 24.63
C LYS A 144 6.53 -14.60 23.40
N ILE A 145 6.29 -13.34 23.13
CA ILE A 145 6.88 -12.63 22.01
C ILE A 145 7.94 -11.68 22.52
N THR A 146 9.10 -11.65 21.85
CA THR A 146 10.20 -10.70 22.14
C THR A 146 10.48 -9.77 20.98
N LYS A 147 10.30 -10.25 19.74
CA LYS A 147 10.50 -9.47 18.52
C LYS A 147 9.63 -10.03 17.39
N ILE A 148 9.17 -9.18 16.50
CA ILE A 148 8.63 -9.56 15.19
C ILE A 148 9.54 -8.95 14.12
N LYS A 149 10.00 -9.76 13.16
CA LYS A 149 10.82 -9.27 12.06
C LYS A 149 10.29 -9.79 10.75
N GLY A 150 10.12 -8.90 9.77
CA GLY A 150 9.63 -9.25 8.45
C GLY A 150 10.32 -8.53 7.32
N SER A 151 10.28 -9.12 6.15
CA SER A 151 10.72 -8.49 4.91
C SER A 151 9.82 -8.86 3.75
N SER A 152 9.64 -7.92 2.82
CA SER A 152 8.98 -8.12 1.53
C SER A 152 9.92 -7.64 0.44
N SER A 153 10.11 -8.42 -0.62
CA SER A 153 10.92 -8.03 -1.77
C SER A 153 10.14 -8.15 -3.08
N TYR A 154 10.41 -7.23 -4.00
CA TYR A 154 9.80 -7.20 -5.32
C TYR A 154 10.73 -6.58 -6.37
N ASN A 155 10.53 -6.97 -7.63
CA ASN A 155 11.26 -6.39 -8.74
C ASN A 155 10.65 -5.04 -9.14
N VAL A 156 11.41 -3.94 -8.99
CA VAL A 156 10.94 -2.60 -9.37
C VAL A 156 10.65 -2.46 -10.86
N GLU A 157 11.24 -3.31 -11.70
CA GLU A 157 11.06 -3.27 -13.14
C GLU A 157 9.64 -3.66 -13.57
N ASP A 158 8.94 -4.49 -12.79
CA ASP A 158 7.57 -4.93 -13.08
C ASP A 158 6.54 -3.78 -12.96
N TYR A 159 6.93 -2.72 -12.27
CA TYR A 159 6.12 -1.52 -12.04
C TYR A 159 6.53 -0.32 -12.92
N GLY A 160 7.56 -0.48 -13.73
CA GLY A 160 8.00 0.49 -14.74
C GLY A 160 9.05 1.50 -14.25
N ILE A 161 9.54 2.30 -15.23
CA ILE A 161 10.70 3.18 -15.06
C ILE A 161 10.53 4.24 -13.96
N ALA A 162 9.30 4.72 -13.74
CA ALA A 162 9.04 5.74 -12.72
C ALA A 162 9.33 5.20 -11.32
N LEU A 163 8.88 3.97 -11.02
CA LEU A 163 9.14 3.34 -9.74
C LEU A 163 10.62 2.99 -9.58
N ALA A 164 11.26 2.41 -10.61
CA ALA A 164 12.68 2.09 -10.57
C ALA A 164 13.54 3.32 -10.25
N LYS A 165 13.25 4.47 -10.89
CA LYS A 165 13.93 5.73 -10.59
C LYS A 165 13.63 6.28 -9.20
N ALA A 166 12.38 6.21 -8.75
CA ALA A 166 12.01 6.62 -7.40
C ALA A 166 12.72 5.79 -6.32
N HIS A 167 13.05 4.54 -6.61
CA HIS A 167 13.86 3.67 -5.75
C HIS A 167 15.37 3.88 -5.88
N GLY A 168 15.81 4.84 -6.71
CA GLY A 168 17.21 5.17 -6.91
C GLY A 168 17.99 4.16 -7.75
N SER A 169 17.29 3.28 -8.50
CA SER A 169 17.96 2.31 -9.37
C SER A 169 18.83 3.00 -10.44
N GLY A 170 20.10 2.63 -10.49
CA GLY A 170 21.09 3.20 -11.39
C GLY A 170 21.84 4.41 -10.85
N LEU A 171 21.53 4.87 -9.65
CA LEU A 171 22.26 5.96 -9.00
C LEU A 171 23.59 5.48 -8.39
N THR A 172 24.60 6.34 -8.44
CA THR A 172 25.79 6.15 -7.61
C THR A 172 25.43 6.25 -6.13
N MET A 173 26.24 5.70 -5.24
CA MET A 173 25.98 5.76 -3.81
C MET A 173 25.86 7.18 -3.29
N GLU A 174 26.67 8.13 -3.81
CA GLU A 174 26.60 9.55 -3.45
C GLU A 174 25.27 10.18 -3.89
N ALA A 175 24.84 9.91 -5.13
CA ALA A 175 23.57 10.40 -5.65
C ALA A 175 22.39 9.79 -4.90
N PHE A 176 22.42 8.48 -4.61
CA PHE A 176 21.41 7.81 -3.82
C PHE A 176 21.24 8.43 -2.43
N GLU A 177 22.35 8.69 -1.75
CA GLU A 177 22.35 9.28 -0.42
C GLU A 177 21.71 10.68 -0.42
N LYS A 178 21.98 11.45 -1.46
CA LYS A 178 21.45 12.81 -1.62
C LYS A 178 20.00 12.85 -2.07
N GLU A 179 19.61 11.99 -3.02
CA GLU A 179 18.33 12.12 -3.72
C GLU A 179 17.25 11.21 -3.12
N VAL A 180 17.64 10.07 -2.51
CA VAL A 180 16.71 9.07 -1.99
C VAL A 180 16.78 8.98 -0.47
N ALA A 181 17.94 8.67 0.11
CA ALA A 181 18.04 8.43 1.54
C ALA A 181 17.89 9.69 2.40
N SER A 182 18.11 10.88 1.83
CA SER A 182 18.01 12.16 2.55
C SER A 182 16.62 12.43 3.12
N VAL A 183 15.56 11.91 2.51
CA VAL A 183 14.17 12.11 2.96
C VAL A 183 13.89 11.50 4.34
N ASP A 184 14.68 10.52 4.74
CA ASP A 184 14.55 9.87 6.05
C ASP A 184 15.53 10.45 7.11
N LYS A 185 16.40 11.41 6.71
CA LYS A 185 17.36 12.08 7.60
C LYS A 185 16.74 13.29 8.29
N ILE A 186 15.58 13.10 8.87
CA ILE A 186 14.84 14.10 9.63
C ILE A 186 14.69 13.63 11.07
N SER A 187 14.51 14.56 12.00
CA SER A 187 14.24 14.22 13.41
C SER A 187 12.86 13.57 13.57
N ASP A 188 12.65 12.90 14.69
CA ASP A 188 11.35 12.28 14.98
C ASP A 188 10.23 13.35 15.06
N GLU A 189 10.56 14.56 15.60
CA GLU A 189 9.62 15.68 15.65
C GLU A 189 9.27 16.25 14.27
N GLU A 190 10.24 16.30 13.36
CA GLU A 190 10.00 16.74 11.98
C GLU A 190 9.17 15.73 11.24
N ARG A 191 9.46 14.43 11.40
CA ARG A 191 8.66 13.34 10.81
C ARG A 191 7.21 13.41 11.28
N GLN A 192 6.99 13.61 12.57
CA GLN A 192 5.65 13.73 13.13
C GLN A 192 4.87 14.91 12.53
N LYS A 193 5.52 16.07 12.37
CA LYS A 193 4.90 17.24 11.73
C LYS A 193 4.53 16.98 10.27
N VAL A 194 5.38 16.25 9.52
CA VAL A 194 5.12 15.91 8.12
C VAL A 194 3.95 14.93 8.03
N ILE A 195 3.88 13.94 8.92
CA ILE A 195 2.75 13.00 9.02
C ILE A 195 1.45 13.76 9.35
N GLU A 196 1.46 14.65 10.31
CA GLU A 196 0.30 15.47 10.69
C GLU A 196 -0.17 16.38 9.54
N SER A 197 0.73 16.80 8.66
CA SER A 197 0.37 17.58 7.47
C SER A 197 -0.38 16.80 6.41
N GLY A 198 -0.37 15.46 6.46
CA GLY A 198 -1.00 14.59 5.47
C GLY A 198 -0.34 14.57 4.09
N ASN A 199 0.86 15.15 3.96
CA ASN A 199 1.56 15.30 2.68
C ASN A 199 2.73 14.34 2.48
N TYR A 200 2.87 13.36 3.35
CA TYR A 200 3.99 12.42 3.32
C TYR A 200 3.49 11.00 3.61
N LEU A 201 3.80 10.08 2.71
CA LEU A 201 3.66 8.66 2.96
C LEU A 201 5.02 8.10 3.33
N PRO A 202 5.23 7.61 4.55
CA PRO A 202 6.31 6.68 4.85
C PRO A 202 6.18 5.43 3.99
N SER A 203 7.15 4.54 4.01
CA SER A 203 6.96 3.23 3.37
C SER A 203 5.70 2.55 3.94
N TYR A 204 5.04 1.69 3.15
CA TYR A 204 3.84 1.00 3.66
C TYR A 204 4.14 0.14 4.91
N MET A 205 5.40 -0.24 5.15
CA MET A 205 5.83 -0.91 6.39
C MET A 205 5.62 -0.05 7.64
N TRP A 206 5.56 1.28 7.49
CA TRP A 206 5.18 2.18 8.59
C TRP A 206 3.78 1.87 9.10
N ASN A 207 2.83 1.74 8.18
CA ASN A 207 1.46 1.40 8.51
C ASN A 207 1.31 -0.08 8.92
N VAL A 208 2.08 -1.00 8.32
CA VAL A 208 2.10 -2.43 8.73
C VAL A 208 2.48 -2.56 10.19
N ASN A 209 3.55 -1.90 10.63
CA ASN A 209 3.98 -1.97 12.03
C ASN A 209 2.94 -1.38 12.99
N GLY A 210 2.38 -0.21 12.67
CA GLY A 210 1.33 0.40 13.47
C GLY A 210 0.08 -0.48 13.58
N TRP A 211 -0.32 -1.07 12.45
CA TRP A 211 -1.46 -1.99 12.43
C TRP A 211 -1.21 -3.27 13.25
N LEU A 212 0.00 -3.86 13.17
CA LEU A 212 0.39 -4.99 14.00
C LEU A 212 0.35 -4.63 15.49
N CYS A 213 0.86 -3.47 15.87
CA CYS A 213 0.75 -2.99 17.26
C CYS A 213 -0.72 -2.91 17.69
N SER A 214 -1.58 -2.29 16.88
CA SER A 214 -3.01 -2.18 17.16
C SER A 214 -3.68 -3.56 17.32
N LYS A 215 -3.37 -4.52 16.44
CA LYS A 215 -3.94 -5.87 16.47
C LYS A 215 -3.48 -6.70 17.66
N LEU A 216 -2.25 -6.50 18.10
CA LEU A 216 -1.65 -7.23 19.21
C LEU A 216 -1.84 -6.54 20.56
N GLY A 217 -2.48 -5.36 20.58
CA GLY A 217 -2.69 -4.58 21.81
C GLY A 217 -1.38 -4.00 22.36
N LEU A 218 -0.43 -3.67 21.48
CA LEU A 218 0.86 -3.08 21.84
C LEU A 218 0.79 -1.55 21.76
N THR A 219 1.46 -0.87 22.68
CA THR A 219 1.57 0.59 22.74
C THR A 219 2.86 1.02 22.06
N VAL A 220 2.75 1.79 20.99
CA VAL A 220 3.93 2.33 20.28
C VAL A 220 4.60 3.38 21.16
N GLU A 221 5.86 3.14 21.54
CA GLU A 221 6.72 4.11 22.21
C GLU A 221 7.45 4.97 21.18
N ARG A 222 8.03 4.34 20.16
CA ARG A 222 8.77 5.01 19.10
C ARG A 222 8.69 4.25 17.80
N GLN A 223 8.56 4.98 16.68
CA GLN A 223 8.62 4.41 15.35
C GLN A 223 9.57 5.21 14.48
N THR A 224 10.47 4.52 13.79
CA THR A 224 11.50 5.14 12.94
C THR A 224 11.55 4.44 11.59
N GLN A 225 12.03 5.15 10.57
CA GLN A 225 12.27 4.61 9.24
C GLN A 225 13.65 4.99 8.76
N LYS A 226 14.26 4.08 8.01
CA LYS A 226 15.56 4.27 7.37
C LYS A 226 15.54 3.70 5.96
N THR A 227 15.96 4.49 4.99
CA THR A 227 16.13 4.06 3.61
C THR A 227 17.60 3.66 3.37
N ILE A 228 17.80 2.44 2.88
CA ILE A 228 19.10 1.82 2.65
C ILE A 228 19.23 1.43 1.18
N PRO A 229 20.34 1.73 0.47
CA PRO A 229 20.53 1.28 -0.90
C PRO A 229 20.71 -0.23 -0.99
N THR A 230 20.17 -0.85 -2.02
CA THR A 230 20.51 -2.22 -2.41
C THR A 230 21.59 -2.18 -3.49
N THR A 231 22.53 -3.12 -3.46
CA THR A 231 23.65 -3.18 -4.41
C THR A 231 23.99 -4.61 -4.75
N TYR A 232 24.68 -4.82 -5.86
CA TYR A 232 25.32 -6.09 -6.19
C TYR A 232 26.84 -5.94 -6.31
N LYS A 233 27.53 -7.07 -6.20
CA LYS A 233 29.00 -7.14 -6.40
C LYS A 233 29.38 -7.19 -7.89
N GLU A 234 28.42 -7.38 -8.78
CA GLU A 234 28.58 -7.51 -10.21
C GLU A 234 27.66 -6.51 -10.93
N ASP A 235 28.02 -6.19 -12.16
CA ASP A 235 27.20 -5.36 -13.04
C ASP A 235 25.87 -6.08 -13.34
N ILE A 236 24.76 -5.34 -13.31
CA ILE A 236 23.43 -5.86 -13.67
C ILE A 236 22.79 -4.99 -14.74
N TYR A 237 22.24 -5.62 -15.77
CA TYR A 237 21.50 -4.90 -16.80
C TYR A 237 20.04 -4.72 -16.37
N SER A 238 19.58 -3.47 -16.39
CA SER A 238 18.16 -3.14 -16.19
C SER A 238 17.49 -2.91 -17.54
N SER A 239 16.52 -3.73 -17.86
CA SER A 239 15.73 -3.61 -19.09
C SER A 239 14.85 -2.35 -19.06
N THR A 240 14.33 -2.00 -17.90
CA THR A 240 13.48 -0.83 -17.68
C THR A 240 14.24 0.48 -17.78
N LEU A 241 15.48 0.54 -17.24
CA LEU A 241 16.33 1.72 -17.35
C LEU A 241 17.04 1.78 -18.71
N GLY A 242 17.12 0.66 -19.45
CA GLY A 242 17.85 0.54 -20.72
C GLY A 242 19.38 0.66 -20.57
N THR A 243 19.90 0.40 -19.36
CA THR A 243 21.33 0.56 -19.05
C THR A 243 21.83 -0.47 -18.05
N THR A 244 23.15 -0.58 -17.94
CA THR A 244 23.80 -1.44 -16.94
C THR A 244 24.07 -0.63 -15.67
N VAL A 245 23.52 -1.09 -14.54
CA VAL A 245 23.87 -0.62 -13.21
C VAL A 245 25.19 -1.24 -12.83
N LYS A 246 26.16 -0.42 -12.44
CA LYS A 246 27.50 -0.89 -12.12
C LYS A 246 27.56 -1.56 -10.75
N ALA A 247 28.50 -2.46 -10.59
CA ALA A 247 28.79 -3.08 -9.30
C ALA A 247 29.04 -2.02 -8.23
N GLY A 248 28.32 -2.11 -7.11
CA GLY A 248 28.38 -1.15 -6.01
C GLY A 248 27.46 0.07 -6.15
N ASP A 249 26.89 0.33 -7.32
CA ASP A 249 25.84 1.35 -7.48
C ASP A 249 24.48 0.82 -6.98
N ALA A 250 23.55 1.74 -6.72
CA ALA A 250 22.24 1.38 -6.21
C ALA A 250 21.40 0.66 -7.28
N THR A 251 20.93 -0.53 -6.95
CA THR A 251 19.96 -1.29 -7.77
C THR A 251 18.51 -1.03 -7.36
N GLY A 252 18.33 -0.31 -6.27
CA GLY A 252 17.07 0.04 -5.65
C GLY A 252 17.28 0.40 -4.19
N MET A 253 16.22 0.29 -3.40
CA MET A 253 16.28 0.60 -1.98
C MET A 253 15.60 -0.46 -1.12
N SER A 254 15.96 -0.47 0.16
CA SER A 254 15.23 -1.10 1.23
C SER A 254 14.77 -0.02 2.21
N ALA A 255 13.46 0.03 2.48
CA ALA A 255 12.89 0.85 3.53
C ALA A 255 12.69 -0.02 4.78
N VAL A 256 13.45 0.26 5.83
CA VAL A 256 13.38 -0.46 7.12
C VAL A 256 12.64 0.39 8.13
N VAL A 257 11.57 -0.15 8.69
CA VAL A 257 10.81 0.47 9.78
C VAL A 257 11.02 -0.31 11.06
N THR A 258 11.38 0.40 12.11
CA THR A 258 11.54 -0.17 13.45
C THR A 258 10.54 0.50 14.39
N THR A 259 9.76 -0.31 15.09
CA THR A 259 8.80 0.14 16.11
C THR A 259 9.18 -0.49 17.45
N GLU A 260 9.42 0.36 18.42
CA GLU A 260 9.65 0.00 19.84
C GLU A 260 8.34 0.18 20.58
N THR A 261 8.01 -0.74 21.49
CA THR A 261 6.76 -0.71 22.24
C THR A 261 7.02 -0.65 23.74
N GLU A 262 6.09 -0.07 24.49
CA GLU A 262 6.16 0.01 25.96
C GLU A 262 6.22 -1.39 26.62
N GLU A 263 5.68 -2.42 25.95
CA GLU A 263 5.72 -3.80 26.40
C GLU A 263 7.08 -4.49 26.17
N GLY A 264 8.04 -3.76 25.59
CA GLY A 264 9.42 -4.24 25.31
C GLY A 264 9.52 -5.16 24.10
N ILE A 265 8.50 -5.18 23.22
CA ILE A 265 8.52 -5.92 21.96
C ILE A 265 8.96 -4.97 20.86
N THR A 266 9.89 -5.41 20.01
CA THR A 266 10.32 -4.66 18.82
C THR A 266 9.71 -5.28 17.57
N ILE A 267 9.13 -4.44 16.69
CA ILE A 267 8.69 -4.85 15.35
C ILE A 267 9.62 -4.20 14.34
N GLU A 268 10.32 -5.00 13.55
CA GLU A 268 11.21 -4.57 12.48
C GLU A 268 10.69 -5.12 11.16
N SER A 269 10.35 -4.25 10.23
CA SER A 269 9.86 -4.64 8.92
C SER A 269 10.63 -3.94 7.82
N GLU A 270 10.80 -4.61 6.70
CA GLU A 270 11.61 -4.18 5.58
C GLU A 270 10.88 -4.38 4.26
N CYS A 271 10.89 -3.35 3.42
CA CYS A 271 10.41 -3.41 2.05
C CYS A 271 11.56 -3.20 1.09
N ILE A 272 11.87 -4.20 0.26
CA ILE A 272 12.99 -4.22 -0.66
C ILE A 272 12.47 -4.12 -2.09
N GLY A 273 12.64 -2.96 -2.71
CA GLY A 273 12.36 -2.77 -4.14
C GLY A 273 13.68 -2.55 -4.89
N LYS A 274 14.02 -3.47 -5.80
CA LYS A 274 15.29 -3.41 -6.54
C LYS A 274 15.18 -4.04 -7.92
N VAL A 275 16.12 -3.72 -8.82
CA VAL A 275 16.33 -4.49 -10.05
C VAL A 275 16.81 -5.88 -9.67
N TYR A 276 16.13 -6.93 -10.15
CA TYR A 276 16.46 -8.32 -9.81
C TYR A 276 17.60 -8.89 -10.62
N SER A 277 18.44 -9.66 -9.96
CA SER A 277 19.34 -10.62 -10.60
C SER A 277 18.57 -11.88 -11.00
N LYS A 278 19.23 -12.83 -11.62
CA LYS A 278 18.63 -14.12 -12.00
C LYS A 278 18.29 -15.01 -10.78
N GLU A 279 18.86 -14.70 -9.63
CA GLU A 279 18.68 -15.47 -8.39
C GLU A 279 17.61 -14.87 -7.49
N ASP A 280 17.18 -13.64 -7.77
CA ASP A 280 16.16 -12.96 -6.99
C ASP A 280 14.75 -13.39 -7.43
N TYR A 281 13.82 -13.33 -6.49
CA TYR A 281 12.40 -13.57 -6.71
C TYR A 281 11.58 -12.82 -5.66
N ASP A 282 10.31 -12.62 -5.92
CA ASP A 282 9.40 -12.00 -4.97
C ASP A 282 9.25 -12.90 -3.75
N LYS A 283 9.49 -12.31 -2.57
CA LYS A 283 9.50 -13.05 -1.31
C LYS A 283 8.93 -12.20 -0.19
N ASN A 284 8.07 -12.83 0.60
CA ASN A 284 7.68 -12.33 1.90
C ASN A 284 8.06 -13.32 2.98
N GLU A 285 8.79 -12.87 4.00
CA GLU A 285 9.23 -13.71 5.10
C GLU A 285 9.11 -12.97 6.42
N TRP A 286 8.45 -13.60 7.37
CA TRP A 286 8.25 -13.04 8.70
C TRP A 286 8.56 -14.06 9.77
N THR A 287 9.23 -13.59 10.82
CA THR A 287 9.55 -14.39 12.00
C THR A 287 8.99 -13.72 13.25
N VAL A 288 8.21 -14.46 14.01
CA VAL A 288 7.83 -14.12 15.38
C VAL A 288 8.83 -14.81 16.31
N TYR A 289 9.69 -14.04 16.94
CA TYR A 289 10.66 -14.52 17.93
C TYR A 289 9.97 -14.63 19.28
N GLY A 290 9.89 -15.83 19.79
CA GLY A 290 9.16 -16.08 21.04
C GLY A 290 9.20 -17.56 21.44
N GLU A 291 8.18 -18.00 22.14
CA GLU A 291 8.02 -19.38 22.59
C GLU A 291 6.72 -19.97 21.97
N PRO A 292 6.82 -20.72 20.87
CA PRO A 292 8.00 -21.01 20.03
C PRO A 292 8.38 -19.87 19.08
N ASN A 293 9.60 -19.90 18.54
CA ASN A 293 9.95 -19.12 17.34
C ASN A 293 9.19 -19.68 16.14
N THR A 294 8.60 -18.82 15.34
CA THR A 294 7.86 -19.23 14.14
C THR A 294 8.24 -18.35 12.95
N THR A 295 8.61 -18.98 11.84
CA THR A 295 8.87 -18.29 10.58
C THR A 295 7.89 -18.75 9.53
N ILE A 296 7.36 -17.79 8.76
CA ILE A 296 6.53 -18.04 7.58
C ILE A 296 7.19 -17.38 6.37
N THR A 297 7.27 -18.11 5.28
CA THR A 297 7.79 -17.63 3.99
C THR A 297 6.77 -17.93 2.91
N VAL A 298 6.50 -16.94 2.05
CA VAL A 298 5.75 -17.10 0.81
C VAL A 298 6.57 -16.50 -0.33
N ALA A 299 6.67 -17.25 -1.43
CA ALA A 299 7.46 -16.92 -2.61
C ALA A 299 6.67 -17.26 -3.88
#